data_ddabbd90aca631486fab2919c079c4be
#
_entry.id   ddabbd90aca631486fab2919c079c4be
#
_cell.length_a   1.000
_cell.length_b   1.000
_cell.length_c   1.000
_cell.angle_alpha   90.00
_cell.angle_beta   90.00
_cell.angle_gamma   90.00
#
_symmetry.space_group_name_H-M   'P 1'
#
loop_
_entity.id
_entity.type
_entity.pdbx_description
1 polymer ?
#
loop_
_entity_poly.entity_id
_entity_poly.type
_entity_poly.pdbx_seq_one_letter_code
_entity_poly.pdbx_strand_id
1 'polypeptide(L)'
;MTSTNSFPQQAPPVCPRHPDTVAYVRCQRCDRPTCPACQVPSSVGVHCVDCARQSQVGRRQARTLLGGNVTSGALVTKILVGLCVVVYALQVLIPEVTMQSLELRLGFVPALAVYEPWRFLTTAFLHANYMHLGFNMWALWVLGGALEPVLGRWRFTCVYLLSALGGSTMIYWLSWPDTESWLTLTVGASGAVFGLFSAMFIVQRRFGRDTSGIVALVAVNAVISFLGANISWQGHLGGLVVGGIVSAIYAWAPRGKRQVVGIAGTVAVAVALVGLDLLRVLLS
;
A
#
# COMPACT_ATOMS: atom_id res chain seq x y z
N MET A 1 -54.67 -29.84 -57.63
CA MET A 1 -53.53 -28.94 -57.81
C MET A 1 -52.97 -28.66 -56.45
N THR A 2 -51.97 -29.45 -56.05
CA THR A 2 -51.28 -29.28 -54.70
C THR A 2 -50.08 -28.41 -54.93
N SER A 3 -50.16 -27.16 -54.45
CA SER A 3 -49.08 -26.18 -54.47
C SER A 3 -48.08 -26.54 -53.36
N THR A 4 -46.93 -27.13 -53.70
CA THR A 4 -45.83 -27.36 -52.78
C THR A 4 -45.07 -26.01 -52.51
N ASN A 5 -45.39 -25.40 -51.40
CA ASN A 5 -44.63 -24.24 -50.91
C ASN A 5 -43.21 -24.70 -50.44
N SER A 6 -42.24 -24.65 -51.35
CA SER A 6 -40.82 -24.86 -50.98
C SER A 6 -40.29 -23.62 -50.37
N PHE A 7 -40.19 -23.59 -48.99
CA PHE A 7 -39.44 -22.58 -48.30
C PHE A 7 -37.93 -22.69 -48.62
N PRO A 8 -37.27 -21.61 -48.99
CA PRO A 8 -35.82 -21.66 -49.22
C PRO A 8 -35.10 -22.15 -47.99
N GLN A 9 -34.42 -23.28 -48.06
CA GLN A 9 -33.56 -23.76 -46.98
C GLN A 9 -32.37 -22.81 -46.83
N GLN A 10 -32.42 -21.94 -45.85
CA GLN A 10 -31.27 -21.10 -45.49
C GLN A 10 -30.13 -22.00 -44.99
N ALA A 11 -28.94 -21.81 -45.54
CA ALA A 11 -27.75 -22.52 -45.08
C ALA A 11 -27.55 -22.30 -43.56
N PRO A 12 -27.13 -23.33 -42.80
CA PRO A 12 -26.93 -23.20 -41.36
C PRO A 12 -25.91 -22.10 -41.04
N PRO A 13 -26.14 -21.26 -40.02
CA PRO A 13 -25.23 -20.20 -39.67
C PRO A 13 -23.90 -20.78 -39.20
N VAL A 14 -22.77 -20.26 -39.69
CA VAL A 14 -21.41 -20.69 -39.34
C VAL A 14 -20.65 -19.59 -38.57
N CYS A 15 -19.74 -20.00 -37.74
CA CYS A 15 -18.90 -19.07 -37.01
C CYS A 15 -17.90 -18.37 -37.95
N PRO A 16 -17.85 -17.03 -38.03
CA PRO A 16 -16.94 -16.32 -38.94
C PRO A 16 -15.44 -16.62 -38.71
N ARG A 17 -15.06 -17.08 -37.54
CA ARG A 17 -13.67 -17.50 -37.21
C ARG A 17 -13.41 -18.97 -37.48
N HIS A 18 -14.47 -19.77 -37.56
CA HIS A 18 -14.45 -21.23 -37.84
C HIS A 18 -15.54 -21.56 -38.84
N PRO A 19 -15.30 -21.31 -40.16
CA PRO A 19 -16.31 -21.44 -41.19
C PRO A 19 -16.90 -22.85 -41.32
N ASP A 20 -16.16 -23.86 -40.88
CA ASP A 20 -16.56 -25.25 -40.90
C ASP A 20 -17.42 -25.65 -39.68
N THR A 21 -17.68 -24.71 -38.76
CA THR A 21 -18.41 -24.99 -37.52
C THR A 21 -19.74 -24.26 -37.51
N VAL A 22 -20.83 -25.01 -37.51
CA VAL A 22 -22.20 -24.49 -37.38
C VAL A 22 -22.35 -23.85 -36.00
N ALA A 23 -22.94 -22.64 -35.93
CA ALA A 23 -23.07 -21.87 -34.73
C ALA A 23 -24.43 -21.17 -34.63
N TYR A 24 -25.33 -21.73 -33.82
CA TYR A 24 -26.67 -21.16 -33.60
C TYR A 24 -26.70 -20.09 -32.50
N VAL A 25 -25.71 -20.09 -31.61
CA VAL A 25 -25.60 -19.05 -30.59
C VAL A 25 -25.06 -17.76 -31.20
N ARG A 26 -25.74 -16.64 -30.95
CA ARG A 26 -25.37 -15.33 -31.49
C ARG A 26 -24.75 -14.44 -30.42
N CYS A 27 -23.76 -13.65 -30.82
CA CYS A 27 -23.16 -12.63 -29.96
C CYS A 27 -24.19 -11.54 -29.63
N GLN A 28 -24.45 -11.30 -28.35
CA GLN A 28 -25.43 -10.30 -27.90
C GLN A 28 -25.06 -8.83 -28.27
N ARG A 29 -23.84 -8.59 -28.75
CA ARG A 29 -23.40 -7.25 -29.14
C ARG A 29 -23.39 -7.00 -30.65
N CYS A 30 -23.03 -7.97 -31.45
CA CYS A 30 -22.88 -7.78 -32.90
C CYS A 30 -23.69 -8.78 -33.74
N ASP A 31 -24.50 -9.61 -33.10
CA ASP A 31 -25.38 -10.63 -33.67
C ASP A 31 -24.70 -11.66 -34.59
N ARG A 32 -23.38 -11.74 -34.64
CA ARG A 32 -22.64 -12.75 -35.39
C ARG A 32 -22.79 -14.14 -34.75
N PRO A 33 -22.98 -15.22 -35.57
CA PRO A 33 -22.97 -16.59 -35.06
C PRO A 33 -21.62 -16.89 -34.38
N THR A 34 -21.66 -17.59 -33.25
CA THR A 34 -20.47 -17.81 -32.42
C THR A 34 -20.42 -19.24 -31.94
N CYS A 35 -19.44 -20.03 -32.41
CA CYS A 35 -19.25 -21.41 -31.99
C CYS A 35 -18.77 -21.50 -30.52
N PRO A 36 -18.89 -22.67 -29.87
CA PRO A 36 -18.50 -22.83 -28.45
C PRO A 36 -17.07 -22.34 -28.12
N ALA A 37 -16.11 -22.55 -29.03
CA ALA A 37 -14.73 -22.11 -28.86
C ALA A 37 -14.57 -20.57 -28.94
N CYS A 38 -15.53 -19.84 -29.50
CA CYS A 38 -15.51 -18.38 -29.63
C CYS A 38 -16.50 -17.69 -28.69
N GLN A 39 -17.21 -18.42 -27.81
CA GLN A 39 -18.13 -17.86 -26.83
C GLN A 39 -17.38 -17.36 -25.59
N VAL A 40 -17.57 -16.11 -25.27
CA VAL A 40 -17.07 -15.51 -24.03
C VAL A 40 -18.29 -15.14 -23.17
N PRO A 41 -18.45 -15.73 -21.97
CA PRO A 41 -19.54 -15.41 -21.08
C PRO A 41 -19.53 -13.91 -20.69
N SER A 42 -20.70 -13.29 -20.65
CA SER A 42 -20.89 -11.91 -20.22
C SER A 42 -22.04 -11.82 -19.21
N SER A 43 -22.21 -10.66 -18.57
CA SER A 43 -23.30 -10.42 -17.61
C SER A 43 -24.70 -10.58 -18.26
N VAL A 44 -24.77 -10.47 -19.58
CA VAL A 44 -26.00 -10.66 -20.38
C VAL A 44 -25.66 -11.58 -21.53
N GLY A 45 -25.76 -12.90 -21.33
CA GLY A 45 -25.57 -13.91 -22.37
C GLY A 45 -24.11 -14.07 -22.84
N VAL A 46 -23.87 -14.12 -24.16
CA VAL A 46 -22.56 -14.45 -24.75
C VAL A 46 -22.08 -13.34 -25.69
N HIS A 47 -20.82 -13.01 -25.62
CA HIS A 47 -20.12 -12.17 -26.60
C HIS A 47 -19.19 -13.03 -27.47
N CYS A 48 -18.97 -12.65 -28.74
CA CYS A 48 -17.86 -13.19 -29.49
C CYS A 48 -16.53 -12.67 -29.01
N VAL A 49 -15.44 -13.37 -29.31
CA VAL A 49 -14.06 -13.01 -28.89
C VAL A 49 -13.70 -11.58 -29.27
N ASP A 50 -14.13 -11.10 -30.46
CA ASP A 50 -13.82 -9.75 -30.94
C ASP A 50 -14.56 -8.69 -30.12
N CYS A 51 -15.84 -8.87 -29.83
CA CYS A 51 -16.62 -7.99 -29.00
C CYS A 51 -16.12 -7.98 -27.54
N ALA A 52 -15.72 -9.14 -27.01
CA ALA A 52 -15.14 -9.27 -25.69
C ALA A 52 -13.80 -8.49 -25.59
N ARG A 53 -12.90 -8.65 -26.59
CA ARG A 53 -11.66 -7.87 -26.68
C ARG A 53 -11.94 -6.37 -26.80
N GLN A 54 -12.85 -5.99 -27.68
CA GLN A 54 -13.21 -4.59 -27.88
C GLN A 54 -13.82 -3.95 -26.63
N SER A 55 -14.55 -4.72 -25.82
CA SER A 55 -15.08 -4.24 -24.54
C SER A 55 -13.99 -4.08 -23.45
N GLN A 56 -12.83 -4.73 -23.61
CA GLN A 56 -11.69 -4.57 -22.73
C GLN A 56 -10.81 -3.39 -23.13
N VAL A 57 -10.75 -3.05 -24.43
CA VAL A 57 -10.04 -1.89 -24.93
C VAL A 57 -10.79 -0.62 -24.49
N GLY A 58 -10.15 0.20 -23.66
CA GLY A 58 -10.73 1.45 -23.14
C GLY A 58 -11.53 1.30 -21.83
N ARG A 59 -11.62 0.12 -21.25
CA ARG A 59 -12.16 -0.01 -19.88
C ARG A 59 -11.31 0.79 -18.92
N ARG A 60 -11.84 1.93 -18.44
CA ARG A 60 -11.23 2.64 -17.33
C ARG A 60 -11.15 1.69 -16.14
N GLN A 61 -9.94 1.38 -15.68
CA GLN A 61 -9.78 0.58 -14.47
C GLN A 61 -10.58 1.24 -13.33
N ALA A 62 -11.40 0.44 -12.67
CA ALA A 62 -12.14 0.91 -11.51
C ALA A 62 -11.13 1.45 -10.48
N ARG A 63 -11.43 2.63 -9.96
CA ARG A 63 -10.59 3.30 -8.97
C ARG A 63 -11.31 3.34 -7.63
N THR A 64 -10.53 3.24 -6.56
CA THR A 64 -11.04 3.44 -5.20
C THR A 64 -11.56 4.87 -5.03
N LEU A 65 -12.35 5.11 -3.98
CA LEU A 65 -12.87 6.44 -3.66
C LEU A 65 -11.76 7.49 -3.46
N LEU A 66 -10.56 7.08 -3.10
CA LEU A 66 -9.39 7.95 -2.97
C LEU A 66 -8.49 7.95 -4.21
N GLY A 67 -8.91 7.28 -5.30
CA GLY A 67 -8.24 7.29 -6.61
C GLY A 67 -7.13 6.25 -6.78
N GLY A 68 -6.99 5.29 -5.86
CA GLY A 68 -6.14 4.11 -6.03
C GLY A 68 -6.75 3.11 -7.02
N ASN A 69 -5.96 2.17 -7.52
CA ASN A 69 -6.49 1.04 -8.27
C ASN A 69 -7.22 0.09 -7.32
N VAL A 70 -8.41 -0.38 -7.73
CA VAL A 70 -9.12 -1.41 -6.97
C VAL A 70 -8.28 -2.68 -7.00
N THR A 71 -7.96 -3.20 -5.82
CA THR A 71 -7.19 -4.44 -5.65
C THR A 71 -7.99 -5.43 -4.81
N SER A 72 -7.94 -6.69 -5.18
CA SER A 72 -8.43 -7.76 -4.32
C SER A 72 -7.37 -8.08 -3.27
N GLY A 73 -7.72 -7.92 -2.00
CA GLY A 73 -6.86 -8.22 -0.86
C GLY A 73 -5.75 -7.20 -0.59
N ALA A 74 -5.00 -7.44 0.47
CA ALA A 74 -3.93 -6.60 0.99
C ALA A 74 -2.54 -7.24 0.71
N LEU A 75 -2.09 -7.20 -0.54
CA LEU A 75 -0.84 -7.85 -0.97
C LEU A 75 0.39 -7.18 -0.38
N VAL A 76 0.44 -5.83 -0.42
CA VAL A 76 1.59 -5.07 0.12
C VAL A 76 1.71 -5.29 1.63
N THR A 77 0.60 -5.28 2.33
CA THR A 77 0.55 -5.61 3.76
C THR A 77 1.18 -6.97 4.05
N LYS A 78 0.78 -8.00 3.28
CA LYS A 78 1.33 -9.36 3.43
C LYS A 78 2.84 -9.41 3.13
N ILE A 79 3.29 -8.69 2.11
CA ILE A 79 4.71 -8.60 1.76
C ILE A 79 5.50 -7.93 2.88
N LEU A 80 5.02 -6.80 3.42
CA LEU A 80 5.69 -6.09 4.51
C LEU A 80 5.75 -6.94 5.79
N VAL A 81 4.65 -7.59 6.16
CA VAL A 81 4.63 -8.53 7.30
C VAL A 81 5.62 -9.67 7.07
N GLY A 82 5.58 -10.32 5.90
CA GLY A 82 6.51 -11.40 5.57
C GLY A 82 7.97 -10.96 5.60
N LEU A 83 8.28 -9.76 5.07
CA LEU A 83 9.63 -9.19 5.09
C LEU A 83 10.13 -8.97 6.53
N CYS A 84 9.32 -8.35 7.40
CA CYS A 84 9.70 -8.15 8.81
C CYS A 84 9.91 -9.48 9.53
N VAL A 85 9.04 -10.48 9.31
CA VAL A 85 9.17 -11.81 9.90
C VAL A 85 10.45 -12.52 9.42
N VAL A 86 10.74 -12.46 8.12
CA VAL A 86 11.96 -13.05 7.55
C VAL A 86 13.21 -12.36 8.09
N VAL A 87 13.23 -11.02 8.12
CA VAL A 87 14.37 -10.26 8.68
C VAL A 87 14.58 -10.61 10.14
N TYR A 88 13.53 -10.71 10.95
CA TYR A 88 13.62 -11.10 12.34
C TYR A 88 14.09 -12.55 12.51
N ALA A 89 13.62 -13.47 11.67
CA ALA A 89 14.11 -14.83 11.65
C ALA A 89 15.63 -14.91 11.35
N LEU A 90 16.10 -14.08 10.40
CA LEU A 90 17.53 -13.95 10.11
C LEU A 90 18.32 -13.38 11.31
N GLN A 91 17.75 -12.41 12.05
CA GLN A 91 18.37 -11.86 13.26
C GLN A 91 18.56 -12.93 14.35
N VAL A 92 17.64 -13.90 14.46
CA VAL A 92 17.60 -14.87 15.57
C VAL A 92 18.20 -16.22 15.20
N LEU A 93 17.96 -16.72 13.98
CA LEU A 93 18.26 -18.11 13.59
C LEU A 93 19.67 -18.29 13.00
N ILE A 94 20.28 -17.22 12.47
CA ILE A 94 21.59 -17.30 11.84
C ILE A 94 22.65 -16.77 12.82
N PRO A 95 23.47 -17.63 13.45
CA PRO A 95 24.46 -17.22 14.46
C PRO A 95 25.51 -16.24 13.95
N GLU A 96 25.92 -16.36 12.67
CA GLU A 96 26.87 -15.45 12.00
C GLU A 96 26.26 -14.07 11.70
N VAL A 97 24.93 -14.01 11.58
CA VAL A 97 24.14 -12.79 11.44
C VAL A 97 23.41 -12.61 12.76
N THR A 98 24.16 -12.43 13.82
CA THR A 98 23.57 -12.21 15.15
C THR A 98 22.65 -11.00 15.14
N MET A 99 21.64 -11.01 15.99
CA MET A 99 20.74 -9.89 16.20
C MET A 99 21.50 -8.57 16.29
N GLN A 100 22.60 -8.55 17.05
CA GLN A 100 23.46 -7.41 17.23
C GLN A 100 24.15 -6.92 15.94
N SER A 101 24.58 -7.82 15.03
CA SER A 101 25.25 -7.39 13.80
C SER A 101 24.29 -6.80 12.77
N LEU A 102 23.08 -7.34 12.60
CA LEU A 102 22.05 -6.77 11.71
C LEU A 102 21.49 -5.46 12.29
N GLU A 103 21.19 -5.43 13.58
CA GLU A 103 20.71 -4.22 14.24
C GLU A 103 21.74 -3.10 14.16
N LEU A 104 23.01 -3.39 14.41
CA LEU A 104 24.10 -2.41 14.34
C LEU A 104 24.33 -1.88 12.91
N ARG A 105 24.06 -2.68 11.87
CA ARG A 105 24.27 -2.27 10.47
C ARG A 105 23.08 -1.58 9.85
N LEU A 106 21.87 -1.94 10.23
CA LEU A 106 20.64 -1.52 9.57
C LEU A 106 19.71 -0.70 10.47
N GLY A 107 19.89 -0.75 11.80
CA GLY A 107 19.15 0.06 12.76
C GLY A 107 19.53 1.53 12.71
N PHE A 108 18.62 2.39 13.08
CA PHE A 108 18.84 3.83 13.03
C PHE A 108 19.62 4.31 14.26
N VAL A 109 20.73 5.00 14.00
CA VAL A 109 21.56 5.69 15.00
C VAL A 109 21.80 7.11 14.49
N PRO A 110 21.36 8.16 15.17
CA PRO A 110 21.53 9.53 14.72
C PRO A 110 22.97 9.90 14.36
N ALA A 111 23.94 9.48 15.13
CA ALA A 111 25.37 9.73 14.86
C ALA A 111 25.87 9.17 13.52
N LEU A 112 25.23 8.13 13.00
CA LEU A 112 25.60 7.48 11.74
C LEU A 112 24.74 7.92 10.56
N ALA A 113 23.72 8.73 10.78
CA ALA A 113 22.71 9.11 9.81
C ALA A 113 23.29 9.70 8.50
N VAL A 114 24.35 10.49 8.61
CA VAL A 114 25.03 11.15 7.49
C VAL A 114 25.83 10.16 6.65
N TYR A 115 26.51 9.22 7.30
CA TYR A 115 27.40 8.26 6.65
C TYR A 115 26.67 7.05 6.14
N GLU A 116 25.53 6.71 6.74
CA GLU A 116 24.76 5.50 6.48
C GLU A 116 23.27 5.80 6.28
N PRO A 117 22.90 6.56 5.22
CA PRO A 117 21.54 7.09 5.04
C PRO A 117 20.47 6.00 4.82
N TRP A 118 20.85 4.79 4.46
CA TRP A 118 19.90 3.68 4.36
C TRP A 118 19.21 3.36 5.67
N ARG A 119 19.82 3.67 6.82
CA ARG A 119 19.30 3.43 8.16
C ARG A 119 17.98 4.13 8.44
N PHE A 120 17.72 5.26 7.78
CA PHE A 120 16.42 5.95 7.88
C PHE A 120 15.23 5.07 7.48
N LEU A 121 15.44 4.09 6.60
CA LEU A 121 14.39 3.18 6.13
C LEU A 121 14.59 1.74 6.59
N THR A 122 15.82 1.25 6.65
CA THR A 122 16.07 -0.16 6.98
C THR A 122 15.68 -0.50 8.41
N THR A 123 15.79 0.44 9.33
CA THR A 123 15.36 0.32 10.73
C THR A 123 13.91 -0.15 10.87
N ALA A 124 13.03 0.22 9.92
CA ALA A 124 11.61 -0.14 9.95
C ALA A 124 11.32 -1.63 9.71
N PHE A 125 12.33 -2.43 9.37
CA PHE A 125 12.20 -3.87 9.14
C PHE A 125 12.83 -4.72 10.25
N LEU A 126 13.54 -4.10 11.19
CA LEU A 126 14.20 -4.73 12.32
C LEU A 126 13.29 -4.72 13.57
N HIS A 127 13.48 -5.69 14.45
CA HIS A 127 12.70 -5.76 15.69
C HIS A 127 13.55 -6.26 16.85
N ALA A 128 13.48 -5.57 17.99
CA ALA A 128 14.30 -5.84 19.15
C ALA A 128 13.98 -7.20 19.84
N ASN A 129 12.73 -7.65 19.76
CA ASN A 129 12.28 -8.91 20.34
C ASN A 129 10.98 -9.39 19.71
N TYR A 130 10.58 -10.65 20.02
CA TYR A 130 9.38 -11.28 19.44
C TYR A 130 8.06 -10.58 19.81
N MET A 131 7.96 -9.97 20.98
CA MET A 131 6.76 -9.21 21.39
C MET A 131 6.65 -7.92 20.57
N HIS A 132 7.77 -7.22 20.38
CA HIS A 132 7.85 -6.02 19.55
C HIS A 132 7.45 -6.35 18.09
N LEU A 133 7.99 -7.42 17.52
CA LEU A 133 7.57 -7.92 16.20
C LEU A 133 6.07 -8.22 16.19
N GLY A 134 5.59 -9.01 17.14
CA GLY A 134 4.20 -9.45 17.21
C GLY A 134 3.20 -8.31 17.20
N PHE A 135 3.39 -7.31 18.06
CA PHE A 135 2.52 -6.13 18.12
C PHE A 135 2.56 -5.29 16.84
N ASN A 136 3.75 -5.07 16.28
CA ASN A 136 3.87 -4.35 15.01
C ASN A 136 3.19 -5.09 13.86
N MET A 137 3.40 -6.38 13.74
CA MET A 137 2.81 -7.19 12.66
C MET A 137 1.30 -7.32 12.81
N TRP A 138 0.79 -7.45 14.03
CA TRP A 138 -0.64 -7.43 14.28
C TRP A 138 -1.27 -6.09 13.87
N ALA A 139 -0.70 -4.97 14.30
CA ALA A 139 -1.18 -3.65 13.94
C ALA A 139 -1.09 -3.42 12.41
N LEU A 140 0.03 -3.77 11.78
CA LEU A 140 0.22 -3.68 10.33
C LEU A 140 -0.80 -4.54 9.58
N TRP A 141 -1.08 -5.75 10.05
CA TRP A 141 -2.08 -6.63 9.44
C TRP A 141 -3.48 -6.05 9.49
N VAL A 142 -3.91 -5.55 10.64
CA VAL A 142 -5.24 -4.97 10.84
C VAL A 142 -5.40 -3.66 10.05
N LEU A 143 -4.48 -2.72 10.24
CA LEU A 143 -4.53 -1.41 9.58
C LEU A 143 -4.31 -1.52 8.07
N GLY A 144 -3.34 -2.32 7.66
CA GLY A 144 -3.04 -2.52 6.25
C GLY A 144 -4.16 -3.23 5.52
N GLY A 145 -4.77 -4.25 6.13
CA GLY A 145 -5.96 -4.92 5.60
C GLY A 145 -7.13 -3.98 5.33
N ALA A 146 -7.30 -2.95 6.16
CA ALA A 146 -8.35 -1.95 6.00
C ALA A 146 -7.95 -0.80 5.05
N LEU A 147 -6.69 -0.35 5.08
CA LEU A 147 -6.22 0.84 4.34
C LEU A 147 -5.80 0.53 2.91
N GLU A 148 -5.11 -0.59 2.66
CA GLU A 148 -4.58 -0.91 1.32
C GLU A 148 -5.69 -1.00 0.25
N PRO A 149 -6.85 -1.64 0.50
CA PRO A 149 -7.96 -1.65 -0.46
C PRO A 149 -8.54 -0.26 -0.74
N VAL A 150 -8.50 0.65 0.22
CA VAL A 150 -9.05 2.02 0.10
C VAL A 150 -8.09 2.96 -0.61
N LEU A 151 -6.81 2.91 -0.26
CA LEU A 151 -5.75 3.75 -0.82
C LEU A 151 -5.25 3.23 -2.19
N GLY A 152 -5.27 1.92 -2.37
CA GLY A 152 -4.56 1.20 -3.42
C GLY A 152 -3.08 0.99 -3.06
N ARG A 153 -2.45 -0.01 -3.69
CA ARG A 153 -1.11 -0.51 -3.33
C ARG A 153 -0.05 0.60 -3.23
N TRP A 154 0.13 1.40 -4.29
CA TRP A 154 1.21 2.38 -4.32
C TRP A 154 1.07 3.47 -3.25
N ARG A 155 -0.18 3.99 -3.03
CA ARG A 155 -0.41 5.00 -1.99
C ARG A 155 -0.20 4.45 -0.59
N PHE A 156 -0.66 3.22 -0.34
CA PHE A 156 -0.42 2.53 0.91
C PHE A 156 1.08 2.34 1.17
N THR A 157 1.84 1.89 0.15
CA THR A 157 3.30 1.76 0.24
C THR A 157 3.96 3.10 0.55
N CYS A 158 3.54 4.18 -0.13
CA CYS A 158 4.08 5.52 0.14
C CYS A 158 3.77 6.01 1.55
N VAL A 159 2.54 5.79 2.06
CA VAL A 159 2.21 6.13 3.46
C VAL A 159 3.13 5.38 4.40
N TYR A 160 3.30 4.07 4.22
CA TYR A 160 4.14 3.23 5.08
C TYR A 160 5.60 3.71 5.08
N LEU A 161 6.21 3.81 3.90
CA LEU A 161 7.65 4.15 3.77
C LEU A 161 7.95 5.60 4.17
N LEU A 162 7.09 6.56 3.80
CA LEU A 162 7.31 7.96 4.20
C LEU A 162 7.08 8.16 5.70
N SER A 163 6.17 7.40 6.31
CA SER A 163 5.99 7.42 7.77
C SER A 163 7.19 6.82 8.49
N ALA A 164 7.77 5.75 7.97
CA ALA A 164 9.03 5.20 8.48
C ALA A 164 10.16 6.23 8.41
N LEU A 165 10.34 6.84 7.23
CA LEU A 165 11.32 7.92 7.03
C LEU A 165 11.07 9.09 7.97
N GLY A 166 9.82 9.57 8.07
CA GLY A 166 9.45 10.66 8.97
C GLY A 166 9.70 10.35 10.45
N GLY A 167 9.54 9.09 10.85
CA GLY A 167 9.92 8.62 12.18
C GLY A 167 11.42 8.79 12.44
N SER A 168 12.25 8.31 11.53
CA SER A 168 13.72 8.43 11.64
C SER A 168 14.18 9.89 11.55
N THR A 169 13.59 10.69 10.64
CA THR A 169 13.86 12.15 10.56
C THR A 169 13.55 12.85 11.90
N MET A 170 12.41 12.54 12.53
CA MET A 170 12.06 13.14 13.81
C MET A 170 13.03 12.73 14.92
N ILE A 171 13.46 11.47 14.97
CA ILE A 171 14.50 11.03 15.91
C ILE A 171 15.78 11.82 15.66
N TYR A 172 16.21 11.97 14.41
CA TYR A 172 17.42 12.70 14.04
C TYR A 172 17.38 14.15 14.49
N TRP A 173 16.26 14.83 14.28
CA TRP A 173 16.10 16.25 14.66
C TRP A 173 16.01 16.48 16.16
N LEU A 174 15.49 15.53 16.94
CA LEU A 174 15.33 15.64 18.39
C LEU A 174 16.49 15.01 19.19
N SER A 175 17.50 14.47 18.50
CA SER A 175 18.73 13.95 19.11
C SER A 175 19.87 14.96 18.97
N TRP A 176 20.68 15.11 20.02
CA TRP A 176 21.81 16.05 20.05
C TRP A 176 23.11 15.33 20.33
N PRO A 177 24.27 15.79 19.76
CA PRO A 177 25.56 15.13 19.88
C PRO A 177 26.00 14.83 21.32
N ASP A 178 25.62 15.69 22.26
CA ASP A 178 26.06 15.60 23.68
C ASP A 178 25.03 14.79 24.52
N THR A 179 24.07 14.09 23.91
CA THR A 179 23.06 13.33 24.64
C THR A 179 23.13 11.84 24.30
N GLU A 180 22.68 11.00 25.23
CA GLU A 180 22.56 9.54 24.98
C GLU A 180 21.71 9.22 23.73
N SER A 181 20.71 10.06 23.44
CA SER A 181 19.86 9.89 22.26
C SER A 181 20.64 9.90 20.93
N TRP A 182 21.80 10.55 20.88
CA TRP A 182 22.65 10.63 19.68
C TRP A 182 23.25 9.28 19.28
N LEU A 183 23.57 8.45 20.27
CA LEU A 183 24.14 7.12 20.10
C LEU A 183 23.11 6.00 20.26
N THR A 184 21.86 6.34 20.56
CA THR A 184 20.81 5.35 20.79
C THR A 184 20.44 4.65 19.50
N LEU A 185 20.58 3.33 19.48
CA LEU A 185 20.11 2.47 18.39
C LEU A 185 18.58 2.32 18.47
N THR A 186 17.91 2.66 17.39
CA THR A 186 16.45 2.50 17.24
C THR A 186 16.13 1.48 16.16
N VAL A 187 15.19 0.58 16.44
CA VAL A 187 14.66 -0.43 15.51
C VAL A 187 13.14 -0.54 15.64
N GLY A 188 12.47 -0.86 14.56
CA GLY A 188 11.05 -1.19 14.58
C GLY A 188 10.22 -0.53 13.48
N ALA A 189 9.19 -1.27 13.04
CA ALA A 189 8.18 -0.78 12.10
C ALA A 189 7.23 0.26 12.72
N SER A 190 7.35 0.56 14.00
CA SER A 190 6.35 1.31 14.76
C SER A 190 6.12 2.73 14.26
N GLY A 191 7.16 3.44 13.78
CA GLY A 191 7.00 4.74 13.13
C GLY A 191 6.06 4.66 11.92
N ALA A 192 6.24 3.66 11.06
CA ALA A 192 5.33 3.41 9.93
C ALA A 192 3.91 3.04 10.42
N VAL A 193 3.79 2.21 11.46
CA VAL A 193 2.50 1.81 12.04
C VAL A 193 1.75 3.03 12.61
N PHE A 194 2.45 3.93 13.30
CA PHE A 194 1.84 5.19 13.76
C PHE A 194 1.35 6.06 12.59
N GLY A 195 2.08 6.06 11.48
CA GLY A 195 1.61 6.67 10.25
C GLY A 195 0.35 6.00 9.67
N LEU A 196 0.21 4.69 9.81
CA LEU A 196 -1.04 4.00 9.42
C LEU A 196 -2.20 4.32 10.38
N PHE A 197 -1.95 4.56 11.69
CA PHE A 197 -2.98 5.05 12.60
C PHE A 197 -3.52 6.41 12.15
N SER A 198 -2.63 7.36 11.83
CA SER A 198 -3.07 8.67 11.33
C SER A 198 -3.74 8.58 9.96
N ALA A 199 -3.29 7.69 9.08
CA ALA A 199 -3.96 7.40 7.81
C ALA A 199 -5.39 6.86 8.04
N MET A 200 -5.59 5.96 8.99
CA MET A 200 -6.89 5.44 9.36
C MET A 200 -7.79 6.55 9.89
N PHE A 201 -7.29 7.41 10.77
CA PHE A 201 -8.02 8.58 11.26
C PHE A 201 -8.47 9.48 10.10
N ILE A 202 -7.56 9.84 9.19
CA ILE A 202 -7.85 10.69 8.02
C ILE A 202 -8.92 10.04 7.11
N VAL A 203 -8.80 8.74 6.84
CA VAL A 203 -9.76 8.00 6.01
C VAL A 203 -11.14 7.97 6.68
N GLN A 204 -11.22 7.67 7.97
CA GLN A 204 -12.49 7.67 8.71
C GLN A 204 -13.15 9.05 8.71
N ARG A 205 -12.39 10.12 9.01
CA ARG A 205 -12.86 11.51 8.95
C ARG A 205 -13.37 11.88 7.56
N ARG A 206 -12.67 11.46 6.51
CA ARG A 206 -13.04 11.74 5.10
C ARG A 206 -14.37 11.10 4.71
N PHE A 207 -14.71 9.97 5.32
CA PHE A 207 -15.96 9.24 5.08
C PHE A 207 -17.03 9.50 6.14
N GLY A 208 -16.84 10.46 7.04
CA GLY A 208 -17.80 10.81 8.09
C GLY A 208 -18.00 9.70 9.12
N ARG A 209 -17.01 8.81 9.29
CA ARG A 209 -17.06 7.74 10.28
C ARG A 209 -16.57 8.23 11.64
N ASP A 210 -17.01 7.56 12.71
CA ASP A 210 -16.51 7.81 14.05
C ASP A 210 -15.01 7.50 14.14
N THR A 211 -14.26 8.39 14.78
CA THR A 211 -12.80 8.32 14.95
C THR A 211 -12.38 8.13 16.40
N SER A 212 -13.33 8.03 17.32
CA SER A 212 -13.06 7.96 18.78
C SER A 212 -12.16 6.77 19.12
N GLY A 213 -12.43 5.60 18.55
CA GLY A 213 -11.66 4.39 18.78
C GLY A 213 -10.19 4.51 18.32
N ILE A 214 -9.94 5.14 17.16
CA ILE A 214 -8.55 5.31 16.67
C ILE A 214 -7.83 6.38 17.50
N VAL A 215 -8.51 7.43 17.92
CA VAL A 215 -7.94 8.47 18.80
C VAL A 215 -7.57 7.87 20.15
N ALA A 216 -8.46 7.08 20.76
CA ALA A 216 -8.19 6.39 22.02
C ALA A 216 -6.98 5.45 21.91
N LEU A 217 -6.90 4.68 20.81
CA LEU A 217 -5.80 3.76 20.56
C LEU A 217 -4.46 4.50 20.40
N VAL A 218 -4.43 5.60 19.64
CA VAL A 218 -3.25 6.45 19.49
C VAL A 218 -2.85 7.06 20.84
N ALA A 219 -3.81 7.56 21.64
CA ALA A 219 -3.54 8.13 22.94
C ALA A 219 -2.92 7.12 23.92
N VAL A 220 -3.49 5.91 24.00
CA VAL A 220 -2.93 4.83 24.83
C VAL A 220 -1.52 4.47 24.38
N ASN A 221 -1.28 4.31 23.08
CA ASN A 221 0.05 3.99 22.56
C ASN A 221 1.04 5.16 22.77
N ALA A 222 0.60 6.42 22.71
CA ALA A 222 1.42 7.57 23.05
C ALA A 222 1.85 7.53 24.52
N VAL A 223 0.92 7.29 25.44
CA VAL A 223 1.23 7.13 26.88
C VAL A 223 2.24 5.99 27.09
N ILE A 224 2.03 4.83 26.48
CA ILE A 224 2.98 3.71 26.56
C ILE A 224 4.35 4.11 26.01
N SER A 225 4.40 4.91 24.95
CA SER A 225 5.66 5.36 24.34
C SER A 225 6.44 6.31 25.24
N PHE A 226 5.77 7.12 26.04
CA PHE A 226 6.42 8.04 26.98
C PHE A 226 6.83 7.37 28.30
N LEU A 227 6.06 6.37 28.75
CA LEU A 227 6.31 5.68 30.01
C LEU A 227 7.20 4.44 29.85
N GLY A 228 7.23 3.86 28.65
CA GLY A 228 7.99 2.64 28.36
C GLY A 228 9.47 2.93 28.15
N ALA A 229 10.32 2.20 28.87
CA ALA A 229 11.77 2.25 28.63
C ALA A 229 12.09 1.72 27.21
N ASN A 230 13.01 2.39 26.52
CA ASN A 230 13.49 2.02 25.18
C ASN A 230 12.43 2.09 24.05
N ILE A 231 11.37 2.90 24.22
CA ILE A 231 10.40 3.18 23.16
C ILE A 231 10.66 4.59 22.61
N SER A 232 10.96 4.68 21.32
CA SER A 232 11.20 5.97 20.66
C SER A 232 9.87 6.70 20.37
N TRP A 233 9.42 7.53 21.32
CA TRP A 233 8.24 8.37 21.11
C TRP A 233 8.41 9.35 19.94
N GLN A 234 9.66 9.81 19.71
CA GLN A 234 10.02 10.69 18.60
C GLN A 234 9.70 10.00 17.26
N GLY A 235 10.11 8.74 17.12
CA GLY A 235 9.83 7.95 15.92
C GLY A 235 8.33 7.74 15.68
N HIS A 236 7.56 7.53 16.74
CA HIS A 236 6.10 7.43 16.68
C HIS A 236 5.46 8.74 16.24
N LEU A 237 5.88 9.87 16.85
CA LEU A 237 5.37 11.19 16.50
C LEU A 237 5.68 11.56 15.05
N GLY A 238 6.92 11.35 14.59
CA GLY A 238 7.32 11.62 13.21
C GLY A 238 6.51 10.80 12.20
N GLY A 239 6.35 9.52 12.47
CA GLY A 239 5.52 8.64 11.63
C GLY A 239 4.06 9.08 11.59
N LEU A 240 3.46 9.41 12.75
CA LEU A 240 2.09 9.90 12.88
C LEU A 240 1.87 11.18 12.04
N VAL A 241 2.75 12.15 12.16
CA VAL A 241 2.67 13.45 11.46
C VAL A 241 2.77 13.25 9.95
N VAL A 242 3.82 12.55 9.50
CA VAL A 242 4.06 12.36 8.07
C VAL A 242 2.98 11.49 7.43
N GLY A 243 2.57 10.40 8.08
CA GLY A 243 1.48 9.56 7.60
C GLY A 243 0.15 10.31 7.50
N GLY A 244 -0.13 11.20 8.45
CA GLY A 244 -1.28 12.10 8.43
C GLY A 244 -1.24 13.06 7.25
N ILE A 245 -0.12 13.74 7.02
CA ILE A 245 0.08 14.68 5.90
C ILE A 245 -0.12 13.96 4.55
N VAL A 246 0.57 12.85 4.33
CA VAL A 246 0.48 12.08 3.08
C VAL A 246 -0.94 11.59 2.83
N SER A 247 -1.59 11.06 3.88
CA SER A 247 -2.97 10.57 3.79
C SER A 247 -3.97 11.71 3.55
N ALA A 248 -3.75 12.89 4.14
CA ALA A 248 -4.56 14.07 3.92
C ALA A 248 -4.47 14.53 2.45
N ILE A 249 -3.27 14.56 1.87
CA ILE A 249 -3.07 14.86 0.44
C ILE A 249 -3.93 13.93 -0.42
N TYR A 250 -3.95 12.62 -0.13
CA TYR A 250 -4.75 11.67 -0.90
C TYR A 250 -6.26 11.82 -0.67
N ALA A 251 -6.67 12.08 0.57
CA ALA A 251 -8.08 12.17 0.95
C ALA A 251 -8.79 13.41 0.38
N TRP A 252 -8.10 14.54 0.32
CA TRP A 252 -8.67 15.82 -0.14
C TRP A 252 -8.25 16.22 -1.54
N ALA A 253 -7.51 15.38 -2.28
CA ALA A 253 -7.18 15.65 -3.68
C ALA A 253 -8.45 15.81 -4.54
N PRO A 254 -8.53 16.87 -5.39
CA PRO A 254 -9.65 17.10 -6.29
C PRO A 254 -9.92 15.89 -7.20
N ARG A 255 -11.20 15.53 -7.39
CA ARG A 255 -11.59 14.30 -8.11
C ARG A 255 -10.91 14.13 -9.47
N GLY A 256 -10.82 15.20 -10.29
CA GLY A 256 -10.18 15.16 -11.62
C GLY A 256 -8.64 15.11 -11.59
N LYS A 257 -8.00 15.51 -10.48
CA LYS A 257 -6.54 15.64 -10.35
C LYS A 257 -5.90 14.69 -9.32
N ARG A 258 -6.66 13.72 -8.79
CA ARG A 258 -6.22 12.81 -7.70
C ARG A 258 -4.88 12.12 -7.96
N GLN A 259 -4.64 11.72 -9.21
CA GLN A 259 -3.38 11.05 -9.56
C GLN A 259 -2.20 12.03 -9.52
N VAL A 260 -2.35 13.17 -10.17
CA VAL A 260 -1.29 14.21 -10.25
C VAL A 260 -1.01 14.76 -8.86
N VAL A 261 -2.04 15.19 -8.13
CA VAL A 261 -1.89 15.73 -6.76
C VAL A 261 -1.30 14.67 -5.83
N GLY A 262 -1.74 13.41 -5.94
CA GLY A 262 -1.19 12.32 -5.14
C GLY A 262 0.30 12.09 -5.39
N ILE A 263 0.73 12.03 -6.66
CA ILE A 263 2.15 11.85 -7.00
C ILE A 263 2.96 13.08 -6.59
N ALA A 264 2.54 14.28 -6.98
CA ALA A 264 3.26 15.50 -6.68
C ALA A 264 3.40 15.72 -5.16
N GLY A 265 2.31 15.49 -4.39
CA GLY A 265 2.34 15.62 -2.94
C GLY A 265 3.23 14.57 -2.27
N THR A 266 3.23 13.32 -2.75
CA THR A 266 4.15 12.28 -2.26
C THR A 266 5.60 12.67 -2.49
N VAL A 267 5.93 13.13 -3.71
CA VAL A 267 7.28 13.60 -4.05
C VAL A 267 7.67 14.82 -3.21
N ALA A 268 6.75 15.78 -3.04
CA ALA A 268 7.00 16.98 -2.23
C ALA A 268 7.32 16.61 -0.77
N VAL A 269 6.57 15.68 -0.16
CA VAL A 269 6.85 15.21 1.21
C VAL A 269 8.19 14.48 1.28
N ALA A 270 8.50 13.61 0.32
CA ALA A 270 9.77 12.91 0.26
C ALA A 270 10.96 13.89 0.15
N VAL A 271 10.86 14.86 -0.75
CA VAL A 271 11.87 15.91 -0.93
C VAL A 271 12.02 16.77 0.33
N ALA A 272 10.91 17.12 0.98
CA ALA A 272 10.93 17.89 2.21
C ALA A 272 11.64 17.13 3.35
N LEU A 273 11.37 15.83 3.52
CA LEU A 273 12.05 15.00 4.53
C LEU A 273 13.55 14.92 4.27
N VAL A 274 13.95 14.59 3.03
CA VAL A 274 15.38 14.55 2.64
C VAL A 274 16.02 15.93 2.82
N GLY A 275 15.32 17.00 2.41
CA GLY A 275 15.81 18.38 2.60
C GLY A 275 16.00 18.75 4.06
N LEU A 276 15.10 18.34 4.96
CA LEU A 276 15.24 18.50 6.40
C LEU A 276 16.47 17.73 6.91
N ASP A 277 16.65 16.48 6.50
CA ASP A 277 17.79 15.69 6.97
C ASP A 277 19.12 16.29 6.50
N LEU A 278 19.20 16.77 5.25
CA LEU A 278 20.38 17.49 4.72
C LEU A 278 20.61 18.84 5.45
N LEU A 279 19.53 19.58 5.73
CA LEU A 279 19.64 20.81 6.50
C LEU A 279 20.21 20.56 7.89
N ARG A 280 19.77 19.47 8.55
CA ARG A 280 20.29 19.08 9.87
C ARG A 280 21.79 18.80 9.83
N VAL A 281 22.28 18.17 8.74
CA VAL A 281 23.73 17.94 8.51
C VAL A 281 24.49 19.26 8.42
N LEU A 282 23.91 20.27 7.76
CA LEU A 282 24.56 21.58 7.62
C LEU A 282 24.56 22.41 8.91
N LEU A 283 23.70 22.07 9.87
CA LEU A 283 23.56 22.77 11.16
C LEU A 283 24.29 22.05 12.31
N SER A 284 24.77 20.81 12.11
CA SER A 284 25.54 20.01 13.05
C SER A 284 27.03 20.18 12.84
#